data_d28c160e5efb344d376761ab5cb4a241
#
_entry.id   d28c160e5efb344d376761ab5cb4a241
#
_cell.length_a   1.000
_cell.length_b   1.000
_cell.length_c   1.000
_cell.angle_alpha   90.00
_cell.angle_beta   90.00
_cell.angle_gamma   90.00
#
_symmetry.space_group_name_H-M   'P 1'
#
loop_
_entity.id
_entity.type
_entity.pdbx_description
1 polymer ?
#
loop_
_entity_poly.entity_id
_entity_poly.type
_entity_poly.pdbx_seq_one_letter_code
_entity_poly.pdbx_strand_id
1 'polypeptide(L)'
;LTCLSAFLLTTTALAQKTYAIITGVSNYEGTANDLTQSTKDAKSLASLYKSKGATVVLLTSQNATRANVIAAIRKVRNIATSNDRIVFSYSGHGMENIICTYASTSSQMLSYNELFRELDQCPAKDIVCYIDACYSGTAANNMHSKNFVSANEKAWKNIMKSNPRYIVYLSSRSSETSSESPLVGSGLMTNGIMKGLRGKADSDGDKNITAIELFKYIHKDVQLHNKRQHSQLVTSKALYNNVLMSW
;
A
#
# COMPACT_ATOMS: atom_id res chain seq x y z
N LEU A 1 38.90 -39.00 30.67
CA LEU A 1 38.34 -38.57 29.37
C LEU A 1 36.91 -38.12 29.63
N THR A 2 36.69 -36.79 29.76
CA THR A 2 35.37 -36.17 29.89
C THR A 2 34.92 -35.79 28.51
N CYS A 3 33.90 -36.49 28.00
CA CYS A 3 33.21 -36.16 26.76
C CYS A 3 32.32 -34.90 26.96
N LEU A 4 32.74 -33.78 26.41
CA LEU A 4 31.95 -32.55 26.39
C LEU A 4 30.94 -32.65 25.22
N SER A 5 29.68 -33.00 25.49
CA SER A 5 28.61 -32.98 24.49
C SER A 5 28.20 -31.55 24.23
N ALA A 6 28.59 -31.02 23.05
CA ALA A 6 28.12 -29.74 22.55
C ALA A 6 26.65 -29.86 22.16
N PHE A 7 25.76 -29.23 22.95
CA PHE A 7 24.36 -29.00 22.55
C PHE A 7 24.31 -27.95 21.45
N LEU A 8 24.11 -28.38 20.20
CA LEU A 8 23.75 -27.48 19.10
C LEU A 8 22.29 -27.01 19.31
N LEU A 9 22.13 -25.79 19.83
CA LEU A 9 20.87 -25.11 19.83
C LEU A 9 20.55 -24.70 18.36
N THR A 10 19.77 -25.53 17.67
CA THR A 10 19.20 -25.16 16.38
C THR A 10 18.11 -24.10 16.62
N THR A 11 18.46 -22.84 16.46
CA THR A 11 17.45 -21.77 16.40
C THR A 11 16.65 -21.94 15.10
N THR A 12 15.45 -22.50 15.18
CA THR A 12 14.51 -22.47 14.06
C THR A 12 14.16 -21.03 13.79
N ALA A 13 14.66 -20.47 12.69
CA ALA A 13 14.24 -19.17 12.24
C ALA A 13 12.72 -19.22 11.98
N LEU A 14 11.95 -18.43 12.73
CA LEU A 14 10.52 -18.33 12.51
C LEU A 14 10.27 -17.76 11.11
N ALA A 15 9.42 -18.43 10.33
CA ALA A 15 9.03 -17.95 9.01
C ALA A 15 8.40 -16.53 9.11
N GLN A 16 8.76 -15.65 8.21
CA GLN A 16 8.21 -14.31 8.11
C GLN A 16 6.68 -14.39 7.92
N LYS A 17 5.92 -13.73 8.78
CA LYS A 17 4.48 -13.56 8.62
C LYS A 17 4.19 -12.24 7.91
N THR A 18 3.08 -12.21 7.19
CA THR A 18 2.55 -10.99 6.56
C THR A 18 1.24 -10.59 7.21
N TYR A 19 1.18 -9.35 7.67
CA TYR A 19 -0.02 -8.71 8.19
C TYR A 19 -0.47 -7.63 7.21
N ALA A 20 -1.65 -7.77 6.61
CA ALA A 20 -2.15 -6.84 5.61
C ALA A 20 -3.36 -6.06 6.15
N ILE A 21 -3.25 -4.75 6.17
CA ILE A 21 -4.33 -3.80 6.47
C ILE A 21 -4.75 -3.19 5.14
N ILE A 22 -5.91 -3.60 4.65
CA ILE A 22 -6.38 -3.25 3.31
C ILE A 22 -7.65 -2.43 3.42
N THR A 23 -7.59 -1.22 2.85
CA THR A 23 -8.62 -0.21 2.97
C THR A 23 -9.13 0.22 1.60
N GLY A 24 -10.44 0.28 1.41
CA GLY A 24 -11.06 0.78 0.18
C GLY A 24 -12.32 1.56 0.44
N VAL A 25 -12.38 2.81 -0.03
CA VAL A 25 -13.53 3.69 0.17
C VAL A 25 -14.17 3.99 -1.18
N SER A 26 -15.35 3.41 -1.42
CA SER A 26 -16.18 3.72 -2.58
C SER A 26 -17.33 4.65 -2.24
N ASN A 27 -17.98 4.44 -1.10
CA ASN A 27 -19.10 5.27 -0.66
C ASN A 27 -18.60 6.26 0.38
N TYR A 28 -18.74 7.52 0.08
CA TYR A 28 -18.42 8.64 0.98
C TYR A 28 -19.70 9.18 1.60
N GLU A 29 -19.58 10.09 2.55
CA GLU A 29 -20.76 10.75 3.08
C GLU A 29 -21.36 11.68 2.00
N GLY A 30 -22.62 11.44 1.66
CA GLY A 30 -23.24 11.95 0.45
C GLY A 30 -22.78 11.18 -0.80
N THR A 31 -23.52 11.27 -1.91
CA THR A 31 -23.26 10.46 -3.11
C THR A 31 -22.37 11.14 -4.16
N ALA A 32 -22.10 12.44 -4.00
CA ALA A 32 -21.39 13.25 -5.02
C ALA A 32 -19.93 12.83 -5.25
N ASN A 33 -19.32 12.17 -4.26
CA ASN A 33 -17.91 11.75 -4.31
C ASN A 33 -17.74 10.22 -4.35
N ASP A 34 -18.81 9.48 -4.65
CA ASP A 34 -18.73 8.02 -4.69
C ASP A 34 -17.86 7.52 -5.84
N LEU A 35 -17.08 6.49 -5.54
CA LEU A 35 -16.24 5.75 -6.48
C LEU A 35 -16.83 4.36 -6.74
N THR A 36 -16.55 3.79 -7.90
CA THR A 36 -17.16 2.52 -8.29
C THR A 36 -16.30 1.30 -7.96
N GLN A 37 -14.98 1.47 -7.83
CA GLN A 37 -14.03 0.35 -7.83
C GLN A 37 -13.29 0.14 -6.50
N SER A 38 -13.00 1.18 -5.73
CA SER A 38 -12.09 1.13 -4.58
C SER A 38 -12.40 0.04 -3.55
N THR A 39 -13.69 -0.17 -3.24
CA THR A 39 -14.12 -1.26 -2.35
C THR A 39 -13.92 -2.65 -2.97
N LYS A 40 -14.13 -2.80 -4.28
CA LYS A 40 -13.90 -4.06 -5.00
C LYS A 40 -12.42 -4.39 -5.05
N ASP A 41 -11.59 -3.39 -5.31
CA ASP A 41 -10.14 -3.49 -5.32
C ASP A 41 -9.60 -3.97 -3.98
N ALA A 42 -10.04 -3.33 -2.89
CA ALA A 42 -9.67 -3.73 -1.54
C ALA A 42 -10.06 -5.18 -1.22
N LYS A 43 -11.28 -5.59 -1.59
CA LYS A 43 -11.74 -6.98 -1.41
C LYS A 43 -10.91 -7.98 -2.20
N SER A 44 -10.58 -7.67 -3.45
CA SER A 44 -9.79 -8.54 -4.33
C SER A 44 -8.35 -8.68 -3.84
N LEU A 45 -7.73 -7.59 -3.42
CA LEU A 45 -6.38 -7.59 -2.85
C LEU A 45 -6.35 -8.34 -1.50
N ALA A 46 -7.36 -8.15 -0.65
CA ALA A 46 -7.51 -8.88 0.60
C ALA A 46 -7.62 -10.40 0.38
N SER A 47 -8.40 -10.82 -0.63
CA SER A 47 -8.52 -12.23 -1.02
C SER A 47 -7.17 -12.80 -1.48
N LEU A 48 -6.42 -12.06 -2.30
CA LEU A 48 -5.10 -12.47 -2.74
C LEU A 48 -4.14 -12.66 -1.56
N TYR A 49 -4.03 -11.69 -0.66
CA TYR A 49 -3.15 -11.82 0.51
C TYR A 49 -3.56 -12.97 1.44
N LYS A 50 -4.88 -13.16 1.65
CA LYS A 50 -5.39 -14.32 2.43
C LYS A 50 -5.01 -15.66 1.80
N SER A 51 -5.13 -15.79 0.46
CA SER A 51 -4.76 -17.02 -0.24
C SER A 51 -3.26 -17.34 -0.16
N LYS A 52 -2.44 -16.34 0.18
CA LYS A 52 -0.99 -16.46 0.41
C LYS A 52 -0.63 -16.58 1.89
N GLY A 53 -1.60 -16.85 2.76
CA GLY A 53 -1.39 -17.08 4.19
C GLY A 53 -1.24 -15.81 5.05
N ALA A 54 -1.48 -14.62 4.50
CA ALA A 54 -1.43 -13.39 5.28
C ALA A 54 -2.61 -13.26 6.24
N THR A 55 -2.35 -12.69 7.42
CA THR A 55 -3.40 -12.20 8.32
C THR A 55 -3.92 -10.86 7.80
N VAL A 56 -5.19 -10.78 7.42
CA VAL A 56 -5.77 -9.62 6.75
C VAL A 56 -6.83 -8.94 7.59
N VAL A 57 -6.72 -7.63 7.75
CA VAL A 57 -7.78 -6.72 8.20
C VAL A 57 -8.29 -5.96 6.98
N LEU A 58 -9.55 -6.13 6.65
CA LEU A 58 -10.22 -5.45 5.54
C LEU A 58 -11.19 -4.40 6.07
N LEU A 59 -10.99 -3.15 5.65
CA LEU A 59 -11.83 -2.00 5.99
C LEU A 59 -12.40 -1.39 4.71
N THR A 60 -13.72 -1.35 4.57
CA THR A 60 -14.37 -0.82 3.36
C THR A 60 -15.46 0.18 3.70
N SER A 61 -15.57 1.23 2.86
CA SER A 61 -16.59 2.28 2.95
C SER A 61 -16.79 2.78 4.39
N GLN A 62 -17.96 2.66 4.97
CA GLN A 62 -18.31 3.16 6.31
C GLN A 62 -17.41 2.61 7.43
N ASN A 63 -16.81 1.43 7.25
CA ASN A 63 -15.87 0.86 8.21
C ASN A 63 -14.42 1.39 8.02
N ALA A 64 -14.14 2.07 6.92
CA ALA A 64 -12.83 2.62 6.60
C ALA A 64 -12.64 4.02 7.20
N THR A 65 -13.04 4.21 8.46
CA THR A 65 -12.81 5.47 9.19
C THR A 65 -11.35 5.58 9.64
N ARG A 66 -10.90 6.82 9.87
CA ARG A 66 -9.57 7.10 10.47
C ARG A 66 -9.34 6.29 11.75
N ALA A 67 -10.34 6.26 12.65
CA ALA A 67 -10.25 5.53 13.91
C ALA A 67 -10.04 4.02 13.70
N ASN A 68 -10.79 3.42 12.79
CA ASN A 68 -10.70 1.99 12.51
C ASN A 68 -9.37 1.62 11.81
N VAL A 69 -8.86 2.47 10.91
CA VAL A 69 -7.55 2.26 10.28
C VAL A 69 -6.43 2.30 11.33
N ILE A 70 -6.44 3.30 12.22
CA ILE A 70 -5.46 3.40 13.31
C ILE A 70 -5.58 2.20 14.26
N ALA A 71 -6.80 1.80 14.64
CA ALA A 71 -7.01 0.63 15.50
C ALA A 71 -6.48 -0.65 14.86
N ALA A 72 -6.66 -0.83 13.55
CA ALA A 72 -6.12 -1.98 12.82
C ALA A 72 -4.58 -1.98 12.83
N ILE A 73 -3.93 -0.83 12.60
CA ILE A 73 -2.46 -0.70 12.67
C ILE A 73 -1.97 -1.05 14.08
N ARG A 74 -2.59 -0.51 15.11
CA ARG A 74 -2.23 -0.77 16.51
C ARG A 74 -2.42 -2.24 16.91
N LYS A 75 -3.48 -2.89 16.42
CA LYS A 75 -3.69 -4.32 16.60
C LYS A 75 -2.54 -5.13 15.98
N VAL A 76 -2.15 -4.81 14.75
CA VAL A 76 -0.99 -5.46 14.09
C VAL A 76 0.31 -5.17 14.84
N ARG A 77 0.55 -3.94 15.28
CA ARG A 77 1.72 -3.57 16.08
C ARG A 77 1.90 -4.46 17.30
N ASN A 78 0.81 -4.82 17.97
CA ASN A 78 0.86 -5.60 19.22
C ASN A 78 1.18 -7.09 18.99
N ILE A 79 1.10 -7.60 17.76
CA ILE A 79 1.30 -9.03 17.44
C ILE A 79 2.43 -9.27 16.44
N ALA A 80 2.84 -8.27 15.67
CA ALA A 80 3.95 -8.38 14.73
C ALA A 80 5.29 -8.39 15.46
N THR A 81 6.28 -9.00 14.82
CA THR A 81 7.68 -9.05 15.26
C THR A 81 8.60 -8.36 14.26
N SER A 82 9.86 -8.15 14.63
CA SER A 82 10.88 -7.55 13.74
C SER A 82 11.21 -8.42 12.52
N ASN A 83 10.76 -9.67 12.46
CA ASN A 83 10.91 -10.54 11.29
C ASN A 83 9.73 -10.45 10.31
N ASP A 84 8.61 -9.86 10.71
CA ASP A 84 7.37 -9.87 9.95
C ASP A 84 7.30 -8.73 8.93
N ARG A 85 6.35 -8.84 8.01
CA ARG A 85 6.00 -7.82 7.03
C ARG A 85 4.65 -7.21 7.34
N ILE A 86 4.56 -5.89 7.19
CA ILE A 86 3.28 -5.18 7.18
C ILE A 86 2.98 -4.72 5.76
N VAL A 87 1.75 -4.95 5.33
CA VAL A 87 1.20 -4.40 4.09
C VAL A 87 0.09 -3.44 4.47
N PHE A 88 0.20 -2.20 4.03
CA PHE A 88 -0.87 -1.22 4.10
C PHE A 88 -1.34 -0.89 2.69
N SER A 89 -2.63 -1.03 2.43
CA SER A 89 -3.21 -0.66 1.13
C SER A 89 -4.38 0.29 1.33
N TYR A 90 -4.40 1.32 0.51
CA TYR A 90 -5.51 2.25 0.42
C TYR A 90 -5.91 2.46 -1.04
N SER A 91 -7.21 2.34 -1.34
CA SER A 91 -7.83 2.72 -2.60
C SER A 91 -8.99 3.66 -2.33
N GLY A 92 -8.98 4.86 -2.93
CA GLY A 92 -9.98 5.90 -2.70
C GLY A 92 -9.52 7.29 -3.10
N HIS A 93 -10.27 8.30 -2.68
CA HIS A 93 -9.86 9.69 -2.87
C HIS A 93 -8.67 10.08 -2.01
N GLY A 94 -7.87 11.03 -2.49
CA GLY A 94 -6.79 11.65 -1.75
C GLY A 94 -6.85 13.17 -1.88
N MET A 95 -6.38 13.85 -0.84
CA MET A 95 -6.13 15.29 -0.82
C MET A 95 -4.69 15.54 -0.39
N GLU A 96 -4.30 16.82 -0.33
CA GLU A 96 -2.97 17.19 0.14
C GLU A 96 -2.69 16.63 1.55
N ASN A 97 -1.66 15.80 1.65
CA ASN A 97 -1.25 15.14 2.91
C ASN A 97 -2.30 14.25 3.58
N ILE A 98 -3.40 13.89 2.88
CA ILE A 98 -4.53 13.16 3.46
C ILE A 98 -4.96 12.03 2.52
N ILE A 99 -5.20 10.84 3.08
CA ILE A 99 -6.06 9.81 2.48
C ILE A 99 -7.48 10.02 2.98
N CYS A 100 -8.44 10.09 2.05
CA CYS A 100 -9.84 10.36 2.36
C CYS A 100 -10.52 9.13 2.93
N THR A 101 -10.30 8.85 4.22
CA THR A 101 -11.05 7.83 4.94
C THR A 101 -12.53 8.23 5.04
N TYR A 102 -13.42 7.28 5.35
CA TYR A 102 -14.84 7.59 5.53
C TYR A 102 -15.03 8.59 6.68
N ALA A 103 -15.47 9.79 6.34
CA ALA A 103 -15.67 10.90 7.28
C ALA A 103 -16.47 12.04 6.64
N SER A 104 -17.15 12.82 7.48
CA SER A 104 -17.95 13.98 7.07
C SER A 104 -17.09 15.21 6.72
N THR A 105 -15.91 15.32 7.32
CA THR A 105 -15.02 16.47 7.14
C THR A 105 -13.57 16.02 6.95
N SER A 106 -12.77 16.83 6.24
CA SER A 106 -11.35 16.57 6.02
C SER A 106 -10.53 16.47 7.30
N SER A 107 -10.90 17.19 8.36
CA SER A 107 -10.23 17.12 9.66
C SER A 107 -10.40 15.78 10.38
N GLN A 108 -11.40 14.99 9.99
CA GLN A 108 -11.65 13.65 10.51
C GLN A 108 -10.99 12.56 9.66
N MET A 109 -10.39 12.92 8.52
CA MET A 109 -9.68 11.99 7.65
C MET A 109 -8.25 11.71 8.14
N LEU A 110 -7.60 10.71 7.56
CA LEU A 110 -6.28 10.26 8.01
C LEU A 110 -5.17 10.96 7.24
N SER A 111 -4.33 11.74 7.94
CA SER A 111 -3.15 12.34 7.32
C SER A 111 -2.03 11.32 7.13
N TYR A 112 -1.16 11.54 6.11
CA TYR A 112 0.04 10.73 5.91
C TYR A 112 0.98 10.77 7.12
N ASN A 113 1.16 11.93 7.75
CA ASN A 113 1.99 12.05 8.94
C ASN A 113 1.49 11.15 10.08
N GLU A 114 0.19 11.08 10.28
CA GLU A 114 -0.39 10.21 11.31
C GLU A 114 -0.29 8.73 10.93
N LEU A 115 -0.61 8.39 9.68
CA LEU A 115 -0.47 7.04 9.15
C LEU A 115 0.95 6.49 9.38
N PHE A 116 1.97 7.28 8.99
CA PHE A 116 3.36 6.83 9.14
C PHE A 116 3.80 6.80 10.59
N ARG A 117 3.39 7.74 11.42
CA ARG A 117 3.67 7.70 12.86
C ARG A 117 3.15 6.41 13.51
N GLU A 118 1.97 5.92 13.11
CA GLU A 118 1.43 4.66 13.63
C GLU A 118 2.15 3.43 13.04
N LEU A 119 2.46 3.46 11.73
CA LEU A 119 3.21 2.37 11.08
C LEU A 119 4.66 2.27 11.57
N ASP A 120 5.31 3.38 11.86
CA ASP A 120 6.70 3.42 12.37
C ASP A 120 6.85 2.70 13.72
N GLN A 121 5.80 2.68 14.52
CA GLN A 121 5.78 1.99 15.80
C GLN A 121 5.64 0.46 15.67
N CYS A 122 5.36 -0.05 14.48
CA CYS A 122 5.22 -1.49 14.27
C CYS A 122 6.61 -2.14 14.16
N PRO A 123 6.88 -3.22 14.91
CA PRO A 123 8.16 -3.93 14.87
C PRO A 123 8.22 -4.86 13.65
N ALA A 124 8.27 -4.30 12.43
CA ALA A 124 8.31 -5.10 11.20
C ALA A 124 9.65 -4.98 10.48
N LYS A 125 10.05 -6.03 9.77
CA LYS A 125 11.24 -6.05 8.91
C LYS A 125 11.11 -5.08 7.76
N ASP A 126 9.94 -5.09 7.10
CA ASP A 126 9.61 -4.17 6.02
C ASP A 126 8.11 -3.79 6.06
N ILE A 127 7.81 -2.64 5.49
CA ILE A 127 6.45 -2.09 5.38
C ILE A 127 6.18 -1.75 3.91
N VAL A 128 5.24 -2.46 3.31
CA VAL A 128 4.82 -2.26 1.92
C VAL A 128 3.53 -1.45 1.90
N CYS A 129 3.55 -0.32 1.22
CA CYS A 129 2.37 0.54 1.06
C CYS A 129 1.93 0.60 -0.39
N TYR A 130 0.66 0.33 -0.65
CA TYR A 130 -0.01 0.54 -1.94
C TYR A 130 -1.01 1.68 -1.77
N ILE A 131 -0.73 2.84 -2.37
CA ILE A 131 -1.58 4.03 -2.25
C ILE A 131 -2.18 4.34 -3.62
N ASP A 132 -3.38 3.83 -3.85
CA ASP A 132 -4.16 4.10 -5.05
C ASP A 132 -5.18 5.20 -4.75
N ALA A 133 -4.68 6.43 -4.74
CA ALA A 133 -5.45 7.61 -4.43
C ALA A 133 -5.50 8.54 -5.64
N CYS A 134 -6.73 8.87 -6.08
CA CYS A 134 -6.96 9.95 -7.02
C CYS A 134 -6.79 11.29 -6.29
N TYR A 135 -5.98 12.18 -6.84
CA TYR A 135 -5.85 13.55 -6.31
C TYR A 135 -6.88 14.50 -6.90
N SER A 136 -7.92 14.01 -7.55
CA SER A 136 -9.00 14.77 -8.19
C SER A 136 -10.34 14.61 -7.46
N GLY A 137 -10.39 14.98 -6.18
CA GLY A 137 -11.70 15.25 -5.55
C GLY A 137 -12.33 16.49 -6.20
N THR A 138 -13.64 16.59 -6.24
CA THR A 138 -14.39 17.76 -6.71
C THR A 138 -14.03 19.08 -5.99
N ALA A 139 -13.31 19.02 -4.88
CA ALA A 139 -12.62 20.15 -4.27
C ALA A 139 -11.43 20.68 -5.10
N ALA A 140 -10.99 19.95 -6.12
CA ALA A 140 -9.81 20.28 -6.93
C ALA A 140 -10.04 21.38 -7.98
N ASN A 141 -11.23 21.96 -8.12
CA ASN A 141 -11.43 23.08 -9.03
C ASN A 141 -10.58 24.33 -8.71
N ASN A 142 -9.88 24.35 -7.58
CA ASN A 142 -8.95 25.41 -7.18
C ASN A 142 -7.53 24.94 -6.82
N MET A 143 -7.16 23.67 -6.99
CA MET A 143 -5.90 23.10 -6.46
C MET A 143 -4.91 22.60 -7.53
N HIS A 144 -4.94 23.12 -8.74
CA HIS A 144 -3.88 22.88 -9.73
C HIS A 144 -2.61 23.68 -9.43
N SER A 145 -2.18 23.79 -8.19
CA SER A 145 -0.91 24.48 -7.92
C SER A 145 0.25 23.50 -7.97
N LYS A 146 1.34 23.89 -8.64
CA LYS A 146 2.62 23.15 -8.68
C LYS A 146 3.18 22.87 -7.26
N ASN A 147 2.71 23.58 -6.25
CA ASN A 147 3.13 23.43 -4.85
C ASN A 147 2.52 22.21 -4.15
N PHE A 148 1.34 21.75 -4.59
CA PHE A 148 0.68 20.55 -4.08
C PHE A 148 1.52 19.28 -4.31
N VAL A 149 2.09 19.17 -5.49
CA VAL A 149 2.97 18.09 -5.95
C VAL A 149 4.20 17.95 -5.05
N SER A 150 4.84 19.07 -4.76
CA SER A 150 6.10 19.07 -4.01
C SER A 150 5.92 18.69 -2.54
N ALA A 151 4.76 18.97 -1.94
CA ALA A 151 4.51 18.70 -0.52
C ALA A 151 4.37 17.19 -0.23
N ASN A 152 3.59 16.48 -1.05
CA ASN A 152 3.42 15.03 -0.88
C ASN A 152 4.70 14.25 -1.21
N GLU A 153 5.38 14.57 -2.33
CA GLU A 153 6.67 13.95 -2.65
C GLU A 153 7.74 14.24 -1.58
N LYS A 154 7.75 15.45 -1.03
CA LYS A 154 8.67 15.81 0.05
C LYS A 154 8.37 15.05 1.34
N ALA A 155 7.08 14.89 1.69
CA ALA A 155 6.67 14.09 2.84
C ALA A 155 7.13 12.62 2.68
N TRP A 156 6.89 12.00 1.52
CA TRP A 156 7.36 10.65 1.21
C TRP A 156 8.87 10.52 1.28
N LYS A 157 9.62 11.43 0.66
CA LYS A 157 11.09 11.44 0.71
C LYS A 157 11.64 11.59 2.12
N ASN A 158 11.00 12.39 2.97
CA ASN A 158 11.40 12.56 4.37
C ASN A 158 11.15 11.29 5.19
N ILE A 159 10.01 10.62 4.99
CA ILE A 159 9.70 9.34 5.64
C ILE A 159 10.75 8.29 5.25
N MET A 160 11.11 8.21 3.97
CA MET A 160 12.12 7.26 3.49
C MET A 160 13.52 7.53 4.03
N LYS A 161 13.87 8.79 4.29
CA LYS A 161 15.17 9.13 4.92
C LYS A 161 15.22 8.71 6.38
N SER A 162 14.12 8.87 7.11
CA SER A 162 14.04 8.52 8.52
C SER A 162 13.86 7.02 8.76
N ASN A 163 13.28 6.29 7.80
CA ASN A 163 12.99 4.87 7.94
C ASN A 163 13.12 4.11 6.61
N PRO A 164 14.30 3.49 6.34
CA PRO A 164 14.60 2.86 5.05
C PRO A 164 13.87 1.53 4.78
N ARG A 165 13.02 1.05 5.70
CA ARG A 165 12.29 -0.24 5.56
C ARG A 165 10.98 -0.14 4.76
N TYR A 166 10.61 1.05 4.25
CA TYR A 166 9.41 1.24 3.45
C TYR A 166 9.61 0.91 1.98
N ILE A 167 8.59 0.28 1.39
CA ILE A 167 8.41 0.07 -0.04
C ILE A 167 7.04 0.65 -0.40
N VAL A 168 7.01 1.79 -1.09
CA VAL A 168 5.76 2.54 -1.32
C VAL A 168 5.48 2.65 -2.81
N TYR A 169 4.32 2.17 -3.21
CA TYR A 169 3.78 2.32 -4.57
C TYR A 169 2.70 3.40 -4.55
N LEU A 170 2.84 4.37 -5.45
CA LEU A 170 1.89 5.46 -5.64
C LEU A 170 1.27 5.35 -7.03
N SER A 171 -0.04 5.56 -7.15
CA SER A 171 -0.78 5.34 -8.41
C SER A 171 -0.43 6.33 -9.51
N SER A 172 -0.05 7.56 -9.14
CA SER A 172 0.26 8.62 -10.09
C SER A 172 1.28 9.59 -9.53
N ARG A 173 1.88 10.40 -10.40
CA ARG A 173 2.55 11.61 -9.95
C ARG A 173 1.52 12.57 -9.40
N SER A 174 1.95 13.40 -8.49
CA SER A 174 1.10 14.35 -7.77
C SER A 174 0.42 15.41 -8.68
N SER A 175 0.89 15.58 -9.90
CA SER A 175 0.26 16.43 -10.94
C SER A 175 -0.72 15.68 -11.85
N GLU A 176 -0.90 14.38 -11.62
CA GLU A 176 -1.70 13.52 -12.49
C GLU A 176 -2.90 12.97 -11.74
N THR A 177 -4.01 12.80 -12.44
CA THR A 177 -5.19 12.09 -11.92
C THR A 177 -4.99 10.59 -12.09
N SER A 178 -5.22 9.81 -11.03
CA SER A 178 -5.40 8.36 -11.21
C SER A 178 -6.76 8.09 -11.84
N SER A 179 -6.81 7.09 -12.71
CA SER A 179 -8.03 6.72 -13.41
C SER A 179 -8.61 5.43 -12.87
N GLU A 180 -9.93 5.44 -12.59
CA GLU A 180 -10.74 4.23 -12.62
C GLU A 180 -11.09 3.94 -14.07
N SER A 181 -10.88 2.71 -14.52
CA SER A 181 -11.30 2.31 -15.86
C SER A 181 -12.49 1.35 -15.77
N PRO A 182 -13.66 1.76 -16.26
CA PRO A 182 -14.81 0.86 -16.36
C PRO A 182 -14.51 -0.40 -17.17
N LEU A 183 -13.62 -0.30 -18.18
CA LEU A 183 -13.21 -1.43 -19.02
C LEU A 183 -12.36 -2.45 -18.27
N VAL A 184 -11.61 -2.02 -17.24
CA VAL A 184 -10.74 -2.89 -16.44
C VAL A 184 -11.44 -3.35 -15.17
N GLY A 185 -12.54 -2.68 -14.77
CA GLY A 185 -13.33 -3.02 -13.58
C GLY A 185 -12.60 -2.83 -12.25
N SER A 186 -11.53 -2.01 -12.24
CA SER A 186 -10.70 -1.72 -11.06
C SER A 186 -9.90 -0.43 -11.27
N GLY A 187 -9.31 0.12 -10.19
CA GLY A 187 -8.26 1.13 -10.29
C GLY A 187 -7.07 0.56 -11.07
N LEU A 188 -6.49 1.34 -11.98
CA LEU A 188 -5.44 0.82 -12.89
C LEU A 188 -4.24 0.28 -12.12
N MET A 189 -3.79 0.98 -11.07
CA MET A 189 -2.65 0.52 -10.28
C MET A 189 -2.98 -0.75 -9.49
N THR A 190 -4.12 -0.80 -8.81
CA THR A 190 -4.52 -1.98 -8.04
C THR A 190 -4.70 -3.21 -8.92
N ASN A 191 -5.22 -3.04 -10.13
CA ASN A 191 -5.28 -4.12 -11.12
C ASN A 191 -3.88 -4.62 -11.50
N GLY A 192 -2.95 -3.71 -11.79
CA GLY A 192 -1.54 -4.03 -12.05
C GLY A 192 -0.89 -4.76 -10.89
N ILE A 193 -1.10 -4.31 -9.64
CA ILE A 193 -0.62 -4.99 -8.44
C ILE A 193 -1.13 -6.43 -8.38
N MET A 194 -2.45 -6.63 -8.53
CA MET A 194 -3.06 -7.96 -8.45
C MET A 194 -2.55 -8.92 -9.53
N LYS A 195 -2.42 -8.44 -10.77
CA LYS A 195 -1.86 -9.25 -11.87
C LYS A 195 -0.39 -9.58 -11.63
N GLY A 196 0.38 -8.56 -11.21
CA GLY A 196 1.81 -8.71 -10.93
C GLY A 196 2.08 -9.71 -9.83
N LEU A 197 1.40 -9.58 -8.69
CA LEU A 197 1.56 -10.48 -7.54
C LEU A 197 1.05 -11.91 -7.81
N ARG A 198 0.24 -12.12 -8.85
CA ARG A 198 -0.17 -13.46 -9.32
C ARG A 198 0.80 -14.09 -10.31
N GLY A 199 2.00 -13.53 -10.44
CA GLY A 199 3.09 -14.08 -11.25
C GLY A 199 3.40 -13.31 -12.53
N LYS A 200 2.54 -12.37 -12.99
CA LYS A 200 2.81 -11.63 -14.23
C LYS A 200 3.97 -10.63 -14.13
N ALA A 201 4.39 -10.29 -12.94
CA ALA A 201 5.56 -9.43 -12.71
C ALA A 201 6.88 -10.22 -12.64
N ASP A 202 6.82 -11.55 -12.52
CA ASP A 202 8.00 -12.41 -12.52
C ASP A 202 8.69 -12.31 -13.90
N SER A 203 9.79 -11.57 -13.94
CA SER A 203 10.47 -11.26 -15.19
C SER A 203 11.65 -12.18 -15.49
N ASP A 204 12.15 -12.89 -14.49
CA ASP A 204 13.29 -13.82 -14.60
C ASP A 204 12.89 -15.30 -14.43
N GLY A 205 11.64 -15.57 -14.06
CA GLY A 205 11.07 -16.92 -13.98
C GLY A 205 11.42 -17.66 -12.68
N ASP A 206 11.89 -16.95 -11.64
CA ASP A 206 12.31 -17.55 -10.39
C ASP A 206 11.15 -17.84 -9.40
N LYS A 207 9.90 -17.55 -9.81
CA LYS A 207 8.64 -17.68 -9.05
C LYS A 207 8.54 -16.74 -7.85
N ASN A 208 9.37 -15.71 -7.78
CA ASN A 208 9.30 -14.67 -6.79
C ASN A 208 8.97 -13.33 -7.47
N ILE A 209 8.25 -12.49 -6.76
CA ILE A 209 7.95 -11.14 -7.21
C ILE A 209 8.70 -10.18 -6.31
N THR A 210 9.72 -9.57 -6.81
CA THR A 210 10.49 -8.53 -6.11
C THR A 210 9.82 -7.16 -6.20
N ALA A 211 10.23 -6.23 -5.34
CA ALA A 211 9.69 -4.87 -5.34
C ALA A 211 9.90 -4.16 -6.68
N ILE A 212 11.06 -4.34 -7.30
CA ILE A 212 11.35 -3.67 -8.58
C ILE A 212 10.63 -4.32 -9.76
N GLU A 213 10.43 -5.63 -9.76
CA GLU A 213 9.68 -6.32 -10.80
C GLU A 213 8.21 -5.93 -10.77
N LEU A 214 7.61 -5.94 -9.56
CA LEU A 214 6.23 -5.47 -9.40
C LEU A 214 6.07 -4.04 -9.90
N PHE A 215 7.00 -3.14 -9.57
CA PHE A 215 6.94 -1.76 -10.05
C PHE A 215 7.02 -1.66 -11.58
N LYS A 216 7.99 -2.33 -12.19
CA LYS A 216 8.14 -2.31 -13.66
C LYS A 216 6.89 -2.82 -14.36
N TYR A 217 6.30 -3.90 -13.82
CA TYR A 217 5.06 -4.45 -14.35
C TYR A 217 3.90 -3.47 -14.22
N ILE A 218 3.65 -2.93 -13.02
CA ILE A 218 2.57 -1.96 -12.76
C ILE A 218 2.72 -0.75 -13.67
N HIS A 219 3.92 -0.17 -13.75
CA HIS A 219 4.17 1.01 -14.56
C HIS A 219 3.82 0.77 -16.03
N LYS A 220 4.25 -0.35 -16.58
CA LYS A 220 3.93 -0.76 -17.95
C LYS A 220 2.42 -1.02 -18.14
N ASP A 221 1.77 -1.78 -17.24
CA ASP A 221 0.35 -2.13 -17.33
C ASP A 221 -0.54 -0.89 -17.24
N VAL A 222 -0.22 0.05 -16.34
CA VAL A 222 -0.93 1.33 -16.22
C VAL A 222 -0.79 2.18 -17.48
N GLN A 223 0.41 2.32 -18.04
CA GLN A 223 0.64 3.11 -19.25
C GLN A 223 -0.01 2.54 -20.51
N LEU A 224 -0.25 1.23 -20.57
CA LEU A 224 -1.03 0.64 -21.67
C LEU A 224 -2.48 1.13 -21.70
N HIS A 225 -3.05 1.46 -20.54
CA HIS A 225 -4.43 1.90 -20.39
C HIS A 225 -4.57 3.43 -20.28
N ASN A 226 -3.57 4.09 -19.69
CA ASN A 226 -3.54 5.55 -19.52
C ASN A 226 -2.10 6.08 -19.59
N LYS A 227 -1.70 6.57 -20.75
CA LYS A 227 -0.36 7.13 -20.98
C LYS A 227 -0.01 8.35 -20.12
N ARG A 228 -1.00 9.00 -19.52
CA ARG A 228 -0.82 10.18 -18.67
C ARG A 228 -0.64 9.82 -17.18
N GLN A 229 -0.86 8.57 -16.80
CA GLN A 229 -0.72 8.12 -15.42
C GLN A 229 0.63 7.41 -15.24
N HIS A 230 1.48 7.92 -14.33
CA HIS A 230 2.80 7.38 -14.08
C HIS A 230 2.91 6.91 -12.63
N SER A 231 2.76 5.61 -12.42
CA SER A 231 3.00 5.00 -11.11
C SER A 231 4.42 5.26 -10.63
N GLN A 232 4.60 5.38 -9.33
CA GLN A 232 5.89 5.63 -8.70
C GLN A 232 6.23 4.53 -7.68
N LEU A 233 7.53 4.24 -7.55
CA LEU A 233 8.09 3.45 -6.47
C LEU A 233 9.00 4.33 -5.62
N VAL A 234 8.67 4.48 -4.35
CA VAL A 234 9.48 5.20 -3.37
C VAL A 234 10.02 4.18 -2.38
N THR A 235 11.31 3.89 -2.47
CA THR A 235 12.02 2.95 -1.61
C THR A 235 13.54 3.13 -1.71
N SER A 236 14.29 2.55 -0.79
CA SER A 236 15.75 2.48 -0.92
C SER A 236 16.17 1.42 -1.95
N LYS A 237 17.29 1.63 -2.61
CA LYS A 237 17.82 0.64 -3.58
C LYS A 237 18.08 -0.72 -2.94
N ALA A 238 18.38 -0.76 -1.64
CA ALA A 238 18.59 -2.01 -0.90
C ALA A 238 17.36 -2.91 -0.85
N LEU A 239 16.15 -2.33 -1.02
CA LEU A 239 14.90 -3.08 -1.00
C LEU A 239 14.35 -3.42 -2.40
N TYR A 240 15.04 -3.06 -3.48
CA TYR A 240 14.58 -3.36 -4.84
C TYR A 240 14.36 -4.86 -5.06
N ASN A 241 15.26 -5.69 -4.56
CA ASN A 241 15.19 -7.14 -4.70
C ASN A 241 14.47 -7.81 -3.52
N ASN A 242 13.78 -7.04 -2.66
CA ASN A 242 13.00 -7.62 -1.59
C ASN A 242 11.80 -8.38 -2.16
N VAL A 243 11.73 -9.69 -1.91
CA VAL A 243 10.63 -10.54 -2.40
C VAL A 243 9.35 -10.17 -1.67
N LEU A 244 8.34 -9.75 -2.40
CA LEU A 244 7.03 -9.35 -1.88
C LEU A 244 6.07 -10.54 -1.80
N MET A 245 6.17 -11.44 -2.77
CA MET A 245 5.29 -12.61 -2.87
C MET A 245 5.97 -13.67 -3.73
N SER A 246 5.76 -14.96 -3.37
CA SER A 246 6.06 -16.11 -4.22
C SER A 246 4.77 -16.71 -4.76
N TRP A 247 4.80 -17.30 -5.97
CA TRP A 247 3.60 -17.77 -6.66
C TRP A 247 3.73 -19.17 -7.25
#